data_72be91b67eccdfff205a26dffadc0d0c
#
_entry.id   72be91b67eccdfff205a26dffadc0d0c
#
_cell.length_a   1.000
_cell.length_b   1.000
_cell.length_c   1.000
_cell.angle_alpha   90.00
_cell.angle_beta   90.00
_cell.angle_gamma   90.00
#
_symmetry.space_group_name_H-M   'P 1'
#
loop_
_entity.id
_entity.type
_entity.pdbx_description
1 polymer ?
#
loop_
_entity_poly.entity_id
_entity_poly.type
_entity_poly.pdbx_seq_one_letter_code
_entity_poly.pdbx_strand_id
1 'polypeptide(L)'
;MEHDKKKQEHRFRTLFHSLLLFVEIISVSVFLWGQRTSQTSVVTPEFSWDHYETIAHALGGIGDKTYLNSKESFLAAYQMGCRLFEVDLTRTSDGVWVCRHSWKQSLGQWEGEKAKVLSSEEFLASPIYGKYTPLTFEDLMLLLKEYPDAFVMLDSKQYSVRNYQTTLDDYVDYLDMAREAGAEDAIDQIIPEIYNQAMFAGTALLYQFPAYIYSLWKEYSEEELGEIAEFCQEKGIGAATIYYKYWSEDVQKIFDENNIKLYIYTVNDLDAAREYRKKGAAGICSDYLLDTDLDFDKKGIKINYEN
;
A
#
# COMPACT_ATOMS: atom_id res chain seq x y z
N MET A 1 -4.44 68.46 -38.79
CA MET A 1 -3.82 68.57 -37.45
C MET A 1 -4.68 67.96 -36.31
N GLU A 2 -5.97 68.31 -36.25
CA GLU A 2 -6.84 67.78 -35.15
C GLU A 2 -7.20 66.28 -35.30
N HIS A 3 -7.31 65.80 -36.55
CA HIS A 3 -7.60 64.39 -36.86
C HIS A 3 -6.42 63.46 -36.49
N ASP A 4 -5.19 63.90 -36.62
CA ASP A 4 -4.00 63.15 -36.29
C ASP A 4 -3.77 63.05 -34.76
N LYS A 5 -4.11 64.10 -34.01
CA LYS A 5 -4.06 64.07 -32.53
C LYS A 5 -5.03 63.04 -31.97
N LYS A 6 -6.28 63.01 -32.44
CA LYS A 6 -7.28 62.01 -31.97
C LYS A 6 -6.88 60.58 -32.27
N LYS A 7 -6.24 60.35 -33.43
CA LYS A 7 -5.75 59.02 -33.82
C LYS A 7 -4.56 58.58 -32.97
N GLN A 8 -3.72 59.54 -32.58
CA GLN A 8 -2.57 59.27 -31.69
C GLN A 8 -3.01 59.04 -30.24
N GLU A 9 -4.00 59.76 -29.72
CA GLU A 9 -4.59 59.51 -28.41
C GLU A 9 -5.32 58.16 -28.34
N HIS A 10 -6.02 57.76 -29.39
CA HIS A 10 -6.68 56.46 -29.45
C HIS A 10 -5.67 55.30 -29.44
N ARG A 11 -4.59 55.41 -30.23
CA ARG A 11 -3.48 54.44 -30.22
C ARG A 11 -2.80 54.36 -28.85
N PHE A 12 -2.60 55.49 -28.18
CA PHE A 12 -1.99 55.51 -26.85
C PHE A 12 -2.90 54.85 -25.81
N ARG A 13 -4.19 55.12 -25.83
CA ARG A 13 -5.18 54.43 -24.98
C ARG A 13 -5.25 52.95 -25.20
N THR A 14 -5.24 52.50 -26.42
CA THR A 14 -5.28 51.08 -26.76
C THR A 14 -4.02 50.36 -26.31
N LEU A 15 -2.83 50.95 -26.51
CA LEU A 15 -1.56 50.43 -26.03
C LEU A 15 -1.49 50.34 -24.49
N PHE A 16 -2.01 51.39 -23.84
CA PHE A 16 -2.02 51.44 -22.37
C PHE A 16 -2.95 50.38 -21.75
N HIS A 17 -4.13 50.14 -22.36
CA HIS A 17 -5.05 49.06 -21.94
C HIS A 17 -4.45 47.68 -22.20
N SER A 18 -3.77 47.50 -23.30
CA SER A 18 -3.10 46.21 -23.61
C SER A 18 -1.93 45.93 -22.62
N LEU A 19 -1.19 46.98 -22.22
CA LEU A 19 -0.11 46.88 -21.26
C LEU A 19 -0.64 46.53 -19.84
N LEU A 20 -1.74 47.17 -19.41
CA LEU A 20 -2.42 46.87 -18.14
C LEU A 20 -2.92 45.41 -18.10
N LEU A 21 -3.60 44.94 -19.14
CA LEU A 21 -4.03 43.53 -19.27
C LEU A 21 -2.88 42.58 -19.21
N PHE A 22 -1.74 42.92 -19.83
CA PHE A 22 -0.53 42.05 -19.81
C PHE A 22 0.10 41.99 -18.41
N VAL A 23 0.12 43.10 -17.67
CA VAL A 23 0.60 43.15 -16.28
C VAL A 23 -0.33 42.36 -15.34
N GLU A 24 -1.65 42.44 -15.53
CA GLU A 24 -2.61 41.62 -14.75
C GLU A 24 -2.46 40.14 -15.00
N ILE A 25 -2.29 39.71 -16.28
CA ILE A 25 -2.06 38.31 -16.65
C ILE A 25 -0.76 37.80 -16.03
N ILE A 26 0.32 38.59 -16.05
CA ILE A 26 1.60 38.20 -15.44
C ILE A 26 1.45 38.08 -13.91
N SER A 27 0.77 39.05 -13.27
CA SER A 27 0.60 39.03 -11.80
C SER A 27 -0.25 37.83 -11.35
N VAL A 28 -1.32 37.48 -12.10
CA VAL A 28 -2.12 36.26 -11.83
C VAL A 28 -1.30 34.99 -12.06
N SER A 29 -0.51 34.97 -13.13
CA SER A 29 0.35 33.81 -13.44
C SER A 29 1.44 33.61 -12.38
N VAL A 30 2.07 34.70 -11.90
CA VAL A 30 3.08 34.65 -10.81
C VAL A 30 2.43 34.24 -9.48
N PHE A 31 1.20 34.74 -9.21
CA PHE A 31 0.46 34.35 -8.00
C PHE A 31 0.07 32.88 -8.03
N LEU A 32 -0.41 32.37 -9.16
CA LEU A 32 -0.73 30.94 -9.34
C LEU A 32 0.53 30.06 -9.31
N TRP A 33 1.65 30.55 -9.84
CA TRP A 33 2.94 29.85 -9.76
C TRP A 33 3.50 29.85 -8.34
N GLY A 34 3.40 30.98 -7.62
CA GLY A 34 3.76 31.09 -6.21
C GLY A 34 2.92 30.18 -5.29
N GLN A 35 1.64 29.96 -5.61
CA GLN A 35 0.80 28.99 -4.89
C GLN A 35 1.18 27.55 -5.19
N ARG A 36 1.60 27.23 -6.42
CA ARG A 36 2.12 25.89 -6.75
C ARG A 36 3.44 25.55 -6.06
N THR A 37 4.30 26.53 -5.79
CA THR A 37 5.58 26.32 -5.12
C THR A 37 5.49 26.27 -3.59
N SER A 38 4.32 26.53 -3.00
CA SER A 38 4.10 26.43 -1.55
C SER A 38 3.43 25.11 -1.11
N GLN A 39 3.14 24.19 -2.03
CA GLN A 39 2.98 22.80 -1.64
C GLN A 39 4.38 22.30 -1.27
N THR A 40 4.69 22.23 0.01
CA THR A 40 5.73 21.35 0.53
C THR A 40 5.37 19.98 0.00
N SER A 41 6.11 19.50 -0.99
CA SER A 41 6.05 18.10 -1.39
C SER A 41 6.34 17.31 -0.12
N VAL A 42 5.35 16.64 0.41
CA VAL A 42 5.58 15.69 1.50
C VAL A 42 6.38 14.58 0.85
N VAL A 43 7.65 14.49 1.21
CA VAL A 43 8.56 13.51 0.65
C VAL A 43 8.28 12.20 1.35
N THR A 44 7.94 11.16 0.60
CA THR A 44 7.90 9.78 1.12
C THR A 44 9.26 9.46 1.71
N PRO A 45 9.34 9.00 2.97
CA PRO A 45 10.61 8.64 3.58
C PRO A 45 11.25 7.46 2.84
N GLU A 46 12.58 7.34 2.91
CA GLU A 46 13.27 6.18 2.38
C GLU A 46 12.84 4.93 3.17
N PHE A 47 12.43 3.88 2.44
CA PHE A 47 11.99 2.63 3.04
C PHE A 47 13.18 1.81 3.55
N SER A 48 13.04 1.25 4.75
CA SER A 48 13.97 0.25 5.29
C SER A 48 13.22 -0.77 6.14
N TRP A 49 13.46 -2.06 5.88
CA TRP A 49 12.93 -3.15 6.70
C TRP A 49 13.38 -3.10 8.17
N ASP A 50 14.43 -2.35 8.50
CA ASP A 50 14.92 -2.18 9.87
C ASP A 50 13.99 -1.37 10.76
N HIS A 51 13.05 -0.65 10.17
CA HIS A 51 12.14 0.23 10.88
C HIS A 51 10.83 -0.45 11.33
N TYR A 52 10.56 -1.69 10.88
CA TYR A 52 9.26 -2.33 11.06
C TYR A 52 9.40 -3.72 11.67
N GLU A 53 8.78 -3.94 12.81
CA GLU A 53 8.64 -5.24 13.46
C GLU A 53 7.25 -5.85 13.26
N THR A 54 6.27 -5.03 12.84
CA THR A 54 4.91 -5.48 12.53
C THR A 54 4.47 -5.00 11.16
N ILE A 55 3.67 -5.83 10.50
CA ILE A 55 2.94 -5.52 9.29
C ILE A 55 1.46 -5.64 9.63
N ALA A 56 0.69 -4.56 9.42
CA ALA A 56 -0.77 -4.61 9.66
C ALA A 56 -1.45 -5.40 8.53
N HIS A 57 -1.88 -6.62 8.84
CA HIS A 57 -2.55 -7.53 7.92
C HIS A 57 -3.91 -7.00 7.47
N ALA A 58 -4.21 -7.06 6.17
CA ALA A 58 -5.46 -6.60 5.57
C ALA A 58 -5.85 -5.16 6.01
N LEU A 59 -4.86 -4.25 6.05
CA LEU A 59 -4.95 -2.88 6.55
C LEU A 59 -5.26 -2.76 8.05
N GLY A 60 -5.14 -3.87 8.82
CA GLY A 60 -5.41 -3.96 10.26
C GLY A 60 -6.82 -4.43 10.60
N GLY A 61 -7.00 -4.85 11.85
CA GLY A 61 -8.29 -5.28 12.43
C GLY A 61 -8.92 -4.20 13.31
N ILE A 62 -10.23 -4.30 13.53
CA ILE A 62 -10.98 -3.45 14.45
C ILE A 62 -11.87 -4.31 15.34
N GLY A 63 -11.66 -4.27 16.66
CA GLY A 63 -12.37 -5.12 17.60
C GLY A 63 -12.10 -6.59 17.32
N ASP A 64 -13.15 -7.36 17.01
CA ASP A 64 -13.08 -8.78 16.65
C ASP A 64 -13.05 -9.02 15.11
N LYS A 65 -13.00 -7.97 14.31
CA LYS A 65 -13.09 -8.04 12.86
C LYS A 65 -11.71 -7.99 12.22
N THR A 66 -11.44 -8.97 11.36
CA THR A 66 -10.21 -9.11 10.56
C THR A 66 -10.52 -9.11 9.08
N TYR A 67 -9.51 -9.09 8.22
CA TYR A 67 -9.64 -9.04 6.76
C TYR A 67 -10.48 -7.85 6.26
N LEU A 68 -10.39 -6.73 6.96
CA LEU A 68 -11.26 -5.58 6.66
C LEU A 68 -10.89 -4.92 5.34
N ASN A 69 -9.60 -4.76 5.04
CA ASN A 69 -9.15 -4.06 3.83
C ASN A 69 -9.95 -2.76 3.61
N SER A 70 -10.21 -2.00 4.69
CA SER A 70 -11.11 -0.86 4.71
C SER A 70 -10.40 0.44 5.09
N LYS A 71 -11.02 1.57 4.77
CA LYS A 71 -10.51 2.89 5.14
C LYS A 71 -10.32 3.02 6.66
N GLU A 72 -11.31 2.59 7.45
CA GLU A 72 -11.29 2.72 8.90
C GLU A 72 -10.22 1.83 9.55
N SER A 73 -9.97 0.63 8.99
CA SER A 73 -8.92 -0.25 9.53
C SER A 73 -7.53 0.35 9.30
N PHE A 74 -7.26 0.88 8.10
CA PHE A 74 -6.04 1.62 7.83
C PHE A 74 -5.87 2.81 8.80
N LEU A 75 -6.90 3.67 8.91
CA LEU A 75 -6.82 4.86 9.78
C LEU A 75 -6.61 4.51 11.25
N ALA A 76 -7.29 3.46 11.75
CA ALA A 76 -7.13 3.01 13.12
C ALA A 76 -5.71 2.51 13.40
N ALA A 77 -5.18 1.63 12.55
CA ALA A 77 -3.83 1.11 12.70
C ALA A 77 -2.77 2.22 12.52
N TYR A 78 -2.97 3.14 11.56
CA TYR A 78 -2.09 4.29 11.37
C TYR A 78 -2.05 5.21 12.60
N GLN A 79 -3.22 5.52 13.19
CA GLN A 79 -3.31 6.34 14.41
C GLN A 79 -2.64 5.67 15.63
N MET A 80 -2.62 4.34 15.67
CA MET A 80 -1.91 3.57 16.70
C MET A 80 -0.40 3.47 16.45
N GLY A 81 0.11 4.02 15.34
CA GLY A 81 1.54 4.08 15.04
C GLY A 81 2.02 3.12 13.95
N CYS A 82 1.15 2.28 13.39
CA CYS A 82 1.53 1.42 12.27
C CYS A 82 1.91 2.25 11.03
N ARG A 83 2.93 1.83 10.31
CA ARG A 83 3.42 2.48 9.08
C ARG A 83 3.68 1.50 7.95
N LEU A 84 3.62 0.21 8.23
CA LEU A 84 3.73 -0.85 7.22
C LEU A 84 2.47 -1.71 7.26
N PHE A 85 1.80 -1.80 6.13
CA PHE A 85 0.52 -2.47 5.95
C PHE A 85 0.64 -3.55 4.89
N GLU A 86 -0.21 -4.55 4.96
CA GLU A 86 -0.49 -5.46 3.87
C GLU A 86 -1.93 -5.22 3.41
N VAL A 87 -2.18 -5.33 2.10
CA VAL A 87 -3.51 -5.22 1.50
C VAL A 87 -3.71 -6.29 0.45
N ASP A 88 -4.86 -6.93 0.54
CA ASP A 88 -5.31 -7.89 -0.45
C ASP A 88 -6.01 -7.20 -1.63
N LEU A 89 -5.65 -7.54 -2.85
CA LEU A 89 -6.31 -7.04 -4.06
C LEU A 89 -7.01 -8.14 -4.84
N THR A 90 -8.26 -7.92 -5.22
CA THR A 90 -9.02 -8.79 -6.12
C THR A 90 -9.88 -7.95 -7.08
N ARG A 91 -10.47 -8.60 -8.10
CA ARG A 91 -11.35 -7.92 -9.06
C ARG A 91 -12.81 -8.16 -8.74
N THR A 92 -13.62 -7.14 -8.97
CA THR A 92 -15.08 -7.22 -9.03
C THR A 92 -15.54 -7.95 -10.29
N SER A 93 -16.85 -8.23 -10.41
CA SER A 93 -17.42 -8.90 -11.58
C SER A 93 -17.33 -8.07 -12.88
N ASP A 94 -17.23 -6.76 -12.76
CA ASP A 94 -17.01 -5.79 -13.84
C ASP A 94 -15.55 -5.37 -14.02
N GLY A 95 -14.62 -6.06 -13.31
CA GLY A 95 -13.18 -6.00 -13.54
C GLY A 95 -12.43 -4.91 -12.75
N VAL A 96 -13.09 -4.16 -11.88
CA VAL A 96 -12.45 -3.11 -11.05
C VAL A 96 -11.62 -3.74 -9.93
N TRP A 97 -10.42 -3.24 -9.70
CA TRP A 97 -9.56 -3.65 -8.58
C TRP A 97 -10.07 -3.06 -7.26
N VAL A 98 -10.26 -3.94 -6.27
CA VAL A 98 -10.75 -3.58 -4.93
C VAL A 98 -9.91 -4.23 -3.84
N CYS A 99 -9.85 -3.56 -2.69
CA CYS A 99 -9.16 -4.05 -1.50
C CYS A 99 -10.02 -5.13 -0.82
N ARG A 100 -9.70 -6.40 -1.08
CA ARG A 100 -10.44 -7.55 -0.57
C ARG A 100 -9.68 -8.86 -0.75
N HIS A 101 -9.65 -9.68 0.30
CA HIS A 101 -8.97 -10.97 0.27
C HIS A 101 -9.68 -11.98 -0.64
N SER A 102 -11.01 -12.10 -0.56
CA SER A 102 -11.73 -13.17 -1.24
C SER A 102 -13.23 -12.90 -1.34
N TRP A 103 -13.84 -13.35 -2.44
CA TRP A 103 -15.30 -13.37 -2.61
C TRP A 103 -15.98 -14.58 -1.95
N LYS A 104 -15.21 -15.44 -1.24
CA LYS A 104 -15.78 -16.58 -0.50
C LYS A 104 -16.47 -16.16 0.79
N GLN A 105 -16.07 -15.03 1.37
CA GLN A 105 -16.63 -14.48 2.61
C GLN A 105 -17.46 -13.24 2.29
N SER A 106 -18.66 -13.15 2.86
CA SER A 106 -19.54 -12.01 2.60
C SER A 106 -19.07 -10.73 3.30
N LEU A 107 -18.45 -10.84 4.47
CA LEU A 107 -18.10 -9.71 5.34
C LEU A 107 -19.32 -8.77 5.59
N GLY A 108 -20.52 -9.34 5.59
CA GLY A 108 -21.79 -8.61 5.75
C GLY A 108 -22.27 -7.85 4.50
N GLN A 109 -21.60 -7.97 3.36
CA GLN A 109 -21.96 -7.25 2.13
C GLN A 109 -23.03 -7.94 1.29
N TRP A 110 -23.32 -9.22 1.57
CA TRP A 110 -24.45 -9.97 1.00
C TRP A 110 -24.94 -11.05 1.96
N GLU A 111 -26.16 -11.52 1.73
CA GLU A 111 -26.77 -12.59 2.51
C GLU A 111 -26.51 -13.98 1.89
N GLY A 112 -26.48 -14.99 2.75
CA GLY A 112 -26.30 -16.39 2.37
C GLY A 112 -24.84 -16.84 2.35
N GLU A 113 -24.63 -18.16 2.25
CA GLU A 113 -23.31 -18.80 2.37
C GLU A 113 -22.56 -18.92 1.03
N LYS A 114 -23.25 -18.69 -0.10
CA LYS A 114 -22.63 -18.82 -1.41
C LYS A 114 -21.74 -17.64 -1.73
N ALA A 115 -20.54 -17.95 -2.23
CA ALA A 115 -19.63 -16.94 -2.77
C ALA A 115 -20.33 -16.10 -3.84
N LYS A 116 -20.18 -14.78 -3.75
CA LYS A 116 -20.74 -13.81 -4.70
C LYS A 116 -19.67 -12.79 -5.07
N VAL A 117 -19.35 -12.69 -6.35
CA VAL A 117 -18.51 -11.61 -6.87
C VAL A 117 -19.40 -10.41 -7.15
N LEU A 118 -19.26 -9.34 -6.38
CA LEU A 118 -20.00 -8.11 -6.55
C LEU A 118 -19.48 -7.30 -7.74
N SER A 119 -20.32 -6.47 -8.36
CA SER A 119 -19.86 -5.37 -9.20
C SER A 119 -19.20 -4.28 -8.33
N SER A 120 -18.46 -3.37 -8.95
CA SER A 120 -17.86 -2.23 -8.26
C SER A 120 -18.90 -1.37 -7.57
N GLU A 121 -20.04 -1.10 -8.25
CA GLU A 121 -21.17 -0.36 -7.70
C GLU A 121 -21.77 -1.07 -6.47
N GLU A 122 -22.05 -2.39 -6.57
CA GLU A 122 -22.56 -3.17 -5.44
C GLU A 122 -21.58 -3.19 -4.26
N PHE A 123 -20.26 -3.35 -4.54
CA PHE A 123 -19.23 -3.41 -3.53
C PHE A 123 -19.11 -2.10 -2.74
N LEU A 124 -19.05 -0.97 -3.44
CA LEU A 124 -18.94 0.36 -2.83
C LEU A 124 -20.23 0.78 -2.09
N ALA A 125 -21.39 0.35 -2.58
CA ALA A 125 -22.68 0.62 -1.93
C ALA A 125 -22.94 -0.23 -0.69
N SER A 126 -22.12 -1.27 -0.44
CA SER A 126 -22.30 -2.24 0.66
C SER A 126 -21.16 -2.14 1.68
N PRO A 127 -21.30 -1.34 2.76
CA PRO A 127 -20.27 -1.25 3.79
C PRO A 127 -19.91 -2.63 4.38
N ILE A 128 -18.62 -2.89 4.58
CA ILE A 128 -18.11 -4.11 5.22
C ILE A 128 -18.65 -4.17 6.66
N TYR A 129 -19.29 -5.27 7.00
CA TYR A 129 -20.05 -5.44 8.26
C TYR A 129 -21.09 -4.33 8.53
N GLY A 130 -21.61 -3.69 7.47
CA GLY A 130 -22.56 -2.58 7.56
C GLY A 130 -21.98 -1.29 8.14
N LYS A 131 -20.65 -1.20 8.29
CA LYS A 131 -20.00 -0.11 9.03
C LYS A 131 -18.75 0.46 8.36
N TYR A 132 -17.90 -0.39 7.77
CA TYR A 132 -16.58 0.01 7.29
C TYR A 132 -16.60 0.28 5.79
N THR A 133 -15.90 1.32 5.38
CA THR A 133 -15.86 1.79 3.98
C THR A 133 -14.98 0.88 3.13
N PRO A 134 -15.54 0.18 2.13
CA PRO A 134 -14.75 -0.58 1.18
C PRO A 134 -13.91 0.36 0.31
N LEU A 135 -12.76 -0.10 -0.17
CA LEU A 135 -11.83 0.67 -0.98
C LEU A 135 -11.64 0.02 -2.34
N THR A 136 -11.65 0.82 -3.40
CA THR A 136 -11.02 0.46 -4.68
C THR A 136 -9.51 0.61 -4.54
N PHE A 137 -8.74 0.12 -5.54
CA PHE A 137 -7.31 0.41 -5.59
C PHE A 137 -7.04 1.92 -5.75
N GLU A 138 -7.86 2.61 -6.52
CA GLU A 138 -7.79 4.07 -6.67
C GLU A 138 -7.98 4.79 -5.32
N ASP A 139 -9.01 4.39 -4.54
CA ASP A 139 -9.24 4.94 -3.20
C ASP A 139 -8.04 4.70 -2.27
N LEU A 140 -7.41 3.52 -2.35
CA LEU A 140 -6.19 3.20 -1.61
C LEU A 140 -5.04 4.14 -1.99
N MET A 141 -4.81 4.38 -3.29
CA MET A 141 -3.74 5.26 -3.75
C MET A 141 -3.96 6.71 -3.32
N LEU A 142 -5.21 7.20 -3.35
CA LEU A 142 -5.57 8.51 -2.82
C LEU A 142 -5.36 8.59 -1.31
N LEU A 143 -5.68 7.53 -0.58
CA LEU A 143 -5.44 7.44 0.86
C LEU A 143 -3.94 7.48 1.17
N LEU A 144 -3.11 6.70 0.47
CA LEU A 144 -1.66 6.71 0.64
C LEU A 144 -1.04 8.09 0.36
N LYS A 145 -1.54 8.80 -0.63
CA LYS A 145 -1.11 10.18 -0.91
C LYS A 145 -1.35 11.13 0.27
N GLU A 146 -2.39 10.90 1.08
CA GLU A 146 -2.66 11.67 2.31
C GLU A 146 -1.73 11.27 3.47
N TYR A 147 -1.16 10.05 3.43
CA TYR A 147 -0.31 9.45 4.48
C TYR A 147 1.04 9.00 3.90
N PRO A 148 1.92 9.92 3.52
CA PRO A 148 3.12 9.63 2.72
C PRO A 148 4.21 8.86 3.47
N ASP A 149 4.09 8.68 4.79
CA ASP A 149 4.98 7.86 5.62
C ASP A 149 4.45 6.43 5.86
N ALA A 150 3.31 6.06 5.23
CA ALA A 150 2.79 4.71 5.24
C ALA A 150 3.28 3.95 4.00
N PHE A 151 3.63 2.67 4.17
CA PHE A 151 3.97 1.74 3.09
C PHE A 151 2.99 0.59 3.06
N VAL A 152 2.69 0.08 1.87
CA VAL A 152 1.72 -0.99 1.69
C VAL A 152 2.30 -2.13 0.85
N MET A 153 2.31 -3.34 1.39
CA MET A 153 2.54 -4.57 0.66
C MET A 153 1.28 -4.91 -0.14
N LEU A 154 1.41 -5.10 -1.45
CA LEU A 154 0.30 -5.51 -2.31
C LEU A 154 0.30 -7.03 -2.51
N ASP A 155 -0.69 -7.71 -1.92
CA ASP A 155 -0.98 -9.11 -2.20
C ASP A 155 -2.11 -9.24 -3.23
N SER A 156 -1.74 -9.54 -4.47
CA SER A 156 -2.70 -9.78 -5.54
C SER A 156 -3.32 -11.17 -5.44
N LYS A 157 -4.60 -11.26 -5.13
CA LYS A 157 -5.34 -12.52 -4.89
C LYS A 157 -5.96 -13.14 -6.15
N GLN A 158 -5.74 -12.54 -7.31
CA GLN A 158 -6.49 -12.90 -8.53
C GLN A 158 -6.16 -14.30 -9.12
N TYR A 159 -5.22 -15.11 -8.58
CA TYR A 159 -4.58 -16.13 -9.41
C TYR A 159 -4.63 -17.56 -8.99
N SER A 160 -5.01 -18.37 -10.00
CA SER A 160 -4.56 -19.75 -10.13
C SER A 160 -3.17 -19.88 -10.81
N VAL A 161 -2.73 -18.91 -11.60
CA VAL A 161 -1.44 -18.93 -12.31
C VAL A 161 -0.76 -17.56 -12.19
N ARG A 162 0.24 -17.48 -11.32
CA ARG A 162 1.09 -16.31 -11.12
C ARG A 162 2.30 -16.43 -12.04
N ASN A 163 2.16 -15.93 -13.26
CA ASN A 163 3.23 -15.93 -14.25
C ASN A 163 3.65 -14.47 -14.58
N TYR A 164 4.72 -14.36 -15.36
CA TYR A 164 5.26 -13.08 -15.77
C TYR A 164 4.21 -12.18 -16.43
N GLN A 165 3.43 -12.70 -17.40
CA GLN A 165 2.52 -11.88 -18.17
C GLN A 165 1.34 -11.36 -17.33
N THR A 166 0.70 -12.23 -16.54
CA THR A 166 -0.41 -11.82 -15.68
C THR A 166 0.03 -10.80 -14.63
N THR A 167 1.22 -10.97 -14.07
CA THR A 167 1.77 -10.00 -13.12
C THR A 167 2.09 -8.67 -13.80
N LEU A 168 2.67 -8.72 -15.00
CA LEU A 168 2.95 -7.51 -15.79
C LEU A 168 1.65 -6.74 -16.07
N ASP A 169 0.62 -7.43 -16.57
CA ASP A 169 -0.66 -6.82 -16.92
C ASP A 169 -1.33 -6.16 -15.70
N ASP A 170 -1.31 -6.83 -14.55
CA ASP A 170 -1.92 -6.26 -13.32
C ASP A 170 -1.17 -5.05 -12.80
N TYR A 171 0.17 -5.11 -12.78
CA TYR A 171 0.95 -3.95 -12.33
C TYR A 171 0.91 -2.79 -13.32
N VAL A 172 0.73 -3.04 -14.63
CA VAL A 172 0.39 -1.97 -15.59
C VAL A 172 -0.92 -1.30 -15.18
N ASP A 173 -1.98 -2.09 -14.91
CA ASP A 173 -3.26 -1.56 -14.45
C ASP A 173 -3.09 -0.72 -13.16
N TYR A 174 -2.35 -1.22 -12.15
CA TYR A 174 -2.11 -0.49 -10.89
C TYR A 174 -1.42 0.85 -11.12
N LEU A 175 -0.35 0.87 -11.93
CA LEU A 175 0.40 2.09 -12.20
C LEU A 175 -0.44 3.10 -12.98
N ASP A 176 -1.24 2.64 -13.95
CA ASP A 176 -2.11 3.51 -14.74
C ASP A 176 -3.25 4.09 -13.87
N MET A 177 -3.91 3.27 -13.05
CA MET A 177 -4.93 3.73 -12.10
C MET A 177 -4.38 4.76 -11.10
N ALA A 178 -3.17 4.56 -10.57
CA ALA A 178 -2.53 5.52 -9.67
C ALA A 178 -2.27 6.87 -10.35
N ARG A 179 -1.82 6.85 -11.62
CA ARG A 179 -1.61 8.07 -12.43
C ARG A 179 -2.93 8.77 -12.76
N GLU A 180 -3.94 8.03 -13.19
CA GLU A 180 -5.27 8.56 -13.53
C GLU A 180 -5.95 9.19 -12.32
N ALA A 181 -5.77 8.62 -11.12
CA ALA A 181 -6.21 9.19 -9.85
C ALA A 181 -5.41 10.42 -9.41
N GLY A 182 -4.31 10.76 -10.08
CA GLY A 182 -3.41 11.83 -9.65
C GLY A 182 -2.65 11.51 -8.36
N ALA A 183 -2.40 10.23 -8.10
CA ALA A 183 -1.68 9.69 -6.94
C ALA A 183 -0.38 8.98 -7.36
N GLU A 184 0.27 9.43 -8.44
CA GLU A 184 1.50 8.81 -8.95
C GLU A 184 2.63 8.81 -7.91
N ASP A 185 2.75 9.87 -7.10
CA ASP A 185 3.75 9.95 -6.03
C ASP A 185 3.57 8.86 -4.96
N ALA A 186 2.35 8.32 -4.78
CA ALA A 186 2.07 7.25 -3.83
C ALA A 186 2.54 5.87 -4.32
N ILE A 187 3.00 5.73 -5.56
CA ILE A 187 3.60 4.49 -6.08
C ILE A 187 4.89 4.17 -5.30
N ASP A 188 5.62 5.18 -4.84
CA ASP A 188 6.82 5.02 -4.00
C ASP A 188 6.53 4.46 -2.59
N GLN A 189 5.26 4.25 -2.24
CA GLN A 189 4.82 3.62 -0.99
C GLN A 189 4.42 2.15 -1.18
N ILE A 190 4.44 1.65 -2.42
CA ILE A 190 4.03 0.28 -2.76
C ILE A 190 5.20 -0.68 -2.67
N ILE A 191 4.98 -1.80 -2.00
CA ILE A 191 5.90 -2.93 -1.90
C ILE A 191 5.23 -4.16 -2.52
N PRO A 192 5.66 -4.60 -3.72
CA PRO A 192 5.09 -5.81 -4.30
C PRO A 192 5.34 -7.05 -3.45
N GLU A 193 4.28 -7.79 -3.12
CA GLU A 193 4.39 -9.15 -2.59
C GLU A 193 4.47 -10.13 -3.76
N ILE A 194 5.56 -10.89 -3.79
CA ILE A 194 5.83 -11.84 -4.87
C ILE A 194 5.87 -13.27 -4.34
N TYR A 195 5.52 -14.21 -5.19
CA TYR A 195 5.43 -15.64 -4.85
C TYR A 195 6.37 -16.51 -5.70
N ASN A 196 7.05 -15.91 -6.66
CA ASN A 196 8.01 -16.57 -7.53
C ASN A 196 8.84 -15.55 -8.33
N GLN A 197 9.90 -16.06 -8.96
CA GLN A 197 10.82 -15.25 -9.77
C GLN A 197 10.15 -14.57 -10.98
N ALA A 198 9.12 -15.20 -11.56
CA ALA A 198 8.41 -14.64 -12.71
C ALA A 198 7.60 -13.39 -12.35
N MET A 199 7.01 -13.36 -11.14
CA MET A 199 6.35 -12.17 -10.63
C MET A 199 7.33 -11.02 -10.39
N PHE A 200 8.50 -11.30 -9.79
CA PHE A 200 9.54 -10.31 -9.63
C PHE A 200 9.97 -9.70 -10.97
N ALA A 201 10.22 -10.56 -11.96
CA ALA A 201 10.64 -10.09 -13.29
C ALA A 201 9.58 -9.23 -13.98
N GLY A 202 8.28 -9.53 -13.78
CA GLY A 202 7.18 -8.74 -14.30
C GLY A 202 7.08 -7.35 -13.67
N THR A 203 7.21 -7.27 -12.35
CA THR A 203 7.10 -6.00 -11.61
C THR A 203 8.34 -5.12 -11.75
N ALA A 204 9.54 -5.72 -11.66
CA ALA A 204 10.80 -4.98 -11.72
C ALA A 204 11.08 -4.32 -13.08
N LEU A 205 10.42 -4.78 -14.15
CA LEU A 205 10.52 -4.16 -15.47
C LEU A 205 9.74 -2.84 -15.55
N LEU A 206 8.66 -2.71 -14.77
CA LEU A 206 7.71 -1.60 -14.90
C LEU A 206 8.07 -0.39 -14.05
N TYR A 207 8.57 -0.63 -12.84
CA TYR A 207 8.83 0.42 -11.88
C TYR A 207 9.92 0.01 -10.89
N GLN A 208 10.67 0.99 -10.40
CA GLN A 208 11.63 0.79 -9.33
C GLN A 208 10.94 0.97 -7.98
N PHE A 209 10.26 -0.08 -7.51
CA PHE A 209 9.61 -0.07 -6.21
C PHE A 209 10.64 0.08 -5.06
N PRO A 210 10.24 0.68 -3.92
CA PRO A 210 11.16 0.92 -2.79
C PRO A 210 11.69 -0.38 -2.18
N ALA A 211 10.92 -1.45 -2.23
CA ALA A 211 11.28 -2.79 -1.76
C ALA A 211 10.40 -3.87 -2.41
N TYR A 212 10.74 -5.12 -2.13
CA TYR A 212 9.95 -6.30 -2.45
C TYR A 212 9.91 -7.22 -1.24
N ILE A 213 8.84 -8.03 -1.11
CA ILE A 213 8.74 -9.09 -0.13
C ILE A 213 8.37 -10.41 -0.80
N TYR A 214 9.04 -11.51 -0.42
CA TYR A 214 8.75 -12.83 -0.95
C TYR A 214 7.82 -13.61 -0.03
N SER A 215 6.69 -14.13 -0.54
CA SER A 215 5.69 -14.84 0.26
C SER A 215 5.87 -16.35 0.22
N LEU A 216 6.12 -16.95 1.38
CA LEU A 216 6.20 -18.40 1.59
C LEU A 216 4.84 -18.92 2.10
N TRP A 217 3.92 -19.16 1.19
CA TRP A 217 2.51 -19.43 1.47
C TRP A 217 2.15 -20.92 1.59
N LYS A 218 3.08 -21.81 1.25
CA LYS A 218 2.95 -23.28 1.32
C LYS A 218 4.14 -23.88 2.07
N GLU A 219 4.13 -25.17 2.29
CA GLU A 219 5.30 -25.91 2.73
C GLU A 219 6.33 -26.01 1.59
N TYR A 220 7.58 -25.78 1.90
CA TYR A 220 8.73 -25.86 1.00
C TYR A 220 9.76 -26.82 1.57
N SER A 221 10.51 -27.52 0.71
CA SER A 221 11.68 -28.28 1.12
C SER A 221 12.83 -27.33 1.52
N GLU A 222 13.80 -27.83 2.26
CA GLU A 222 15.00 -27.07 2.63
C GLU A 222 15.76 -26.57 1.40
N GLU A 223 15.85 -27.40 0.34
CA GLU A 223 16.47 -27.03 -0.94
C GLU A 223 15.72 -25.86 -1.61
N GLU A 224 14.37 -25.92 -1.71
CA GLU A 224 13.55 -24.84 -2.26
C GLU A 224 13.71 -23.53 -1.44
N LEU A 225 13.79 -23.65 -0.10
CA LEU A 225 14.00 -22.47 0.77
C LEU A 225 15.37 -21.85 0.55
N GLY A 226 16.41 -22.68 0.38
CA GLY A 226 17.76 -22.21 0.04
C GLY A 226 17.79 -21.46 -1.29
N GLU A 227 17.20 -22.04 -2.35
CA GLU A 227 17.10 -21.40 -3.67
C GLU A 227 16.33 -20.08 -3.63
N ILE A 228 15.24 -20.02 -2.83
CA ILE A 228 14.46 -18.79 -2.65
C ILE A 228 15.27 -17.72 -1.92
N ALA A 229 15.99 -18.09 -0.86
CA ALA A 229 16.81 -17.16 -0.09
C ALA A 229 17.97 -16.60 -0.93
N GLU A 230 18.66 -17.45 -1.70
CA GLU A 230 19.70 -17.04 -2.66
C GLU A 230 19.13 -16.10 -3.72
N PHE A 231 17.97 -16.43 -4.31
CA PHE A 231 17.29 -15.54 -5.26
C PHE A 231 16.97 -14.17 -4.64
N CYS A 232 16.41 -14.15 -3.43
CA CYS A 232 16.10 -12.91 -2.73
C CYS A 232 17.37 -12.08 -2.51
N GLN A 233 18.45 -12.70 -2.05
CA GLN A 233 19.73 -12.01 -1.85
C GLN A 233 20.28 -11.44 -3.17
N GLU A 234 20.29 -12.23 -4.26
CA GLU A 234 20.77 -11.78 -5.58
C GLU A 234 19.97 -10.59 -6.14
N LYS A 235 18.68 -10.53 -5.85
CA LYS A 235 17.77 -9.49 -6.36
C LYS A 235 17.59 -8.32 -5.40
N GLY A 236 18.21 -8.34 -4.23
CA GLY A 236 18.05 -7.29 -3.22
C GLY A 236 16.67 -7.28 -2.56
N ILE A 237 15.98 -8.44 -2.54
CA ILE A 237 14.71 -8.61 -1.83
C ILE A 237 15.04 -8.84 -0.36
N GLY A 238 14.89 -7.79 0.46
CA GLY A 238 15.36 -7.78 1.85
C GLY A 238 14.47 -8.51 2.85
N ALA A 239 13.28 -8.98 2.45
CA ALA A 239 12.33 -9.62 3.35
C ALA A 239 11.53 -10.74 2.70
N ALA A 240 11.04 -11.67 3.55
CA ALA A 240 10.07 -12.69 3.19
C ALA A 240 9.00 -12.81 4.29
N THR A 241 7.80 -13.28 3.91
CA THR A 241 6.76 -13.69 4.85
C THR A 241 6.63 -15.21 4.85
N ILE A 242 6.30 -15.79 6.00
CA ILE A 242 6.03 -17.22 6.12
C ILE A 242 4.78 -17.50 6.95
N TYR A 243 3.96 -18.45 6.52
CA TYR A 243 2.83 -18.90 7.31
C TYR A 243 3.31 -19.58 8.61
N TYR A 244 2.77 -19.19 9.75
CA TYR A 244 3.25 -19.60 11.07
C TYR A 244 3.41 -21.14 11.25
N LYS A 245 2.62 -21.95 10.51
CA LYS A 245 2.73 -23.42 10.57
C LYS A 245 3.96 -24.01 9.91
N TYR A 246 4.58 -23.25 9.01
CA TYR A 246 5.77 -23.69 8.26
C TYR A 246 7.06 -23.06 8.78
N TRP A 247 6.93 -22.14 9.74
CA TRP A 247 8.07 -21.50 10.37
C TRP A 247 8.76 -22.45 11.37
N SER A 248 10.08 -22.47 11.35
CA SER A 248 10.94 -23.10 12.35
C SER A 248 12.25 -22.31 12.50
N GLU A 249 13.00 -22.60 13.56
CA GLU A 249 14.33 -21.98 13.75
C GLU A 249 15.31 -22.37 12.64
N ASP A 250 15.18 -23.57 12.05
CA ASP A 250 16.00 -24.00 10.91
C ASP A 250 15.65 -23.18 9.64
N VAL A 251 14.36 -22.96 9.38
CA VAL A 251 13.91 -22.08 8.29
C VAL A 251 14.39 -20.64 8.53
N GLN A 252 14.24 -20.13 9.74
CA GLN A 252 14.74 -18.80 10.10
C GLN A 252 16.22 -18.64 9.76
N LYS A 253 17.03 -19.63 10.13
CA LYS A 253 18.48 -19.64 9.90
C LYS A 253 18.85 -19.53 8.42
N ILE A 254 18.13 -20.22 7.52
CA ILE A 254 18.36 -20.16 6.06
C ILE A 254 18.24 -18.70 5.58
N PHE A 255 17.20 -17.98 6.01
CA PHE A 255 16.97 -16.59 5.62
C PHE A 255 17.96 -15.63 6.28
N ASP A 256 18.31 -15.87 7.56
CA ASP A 256 19.31 -15.05 8.28
C ASP A 256 20.70 -15.15 7.61
N GLU A 257 21.12 -16.34 7.18
CA GLU A 257 22.39 -16.56 6.48
C GLU A 257 22.48 -15.82 5.14
N ASN A 258 21.32 -15.51 4.54
CA ASN A 258 21.20 -14.71 3.33
C ASN A 258 20.84 -13.23 3.58
N ASN A 259 20.84 -12.78 4.83
CA ASN A 259 20.45 -11.42 5.26
C ASN A 259 19.02 -11.03 4.84
N ILE A 260 18.09 -12.00 4.82
CA ILE A 260 16.68 -11.78 4.51
C ILE A 260 15.88 -11.77 5.81
N LYS A 261 15.13 -10.71 6.05
CA LYS A 261 14.23 -10.59 7.21
C LYS A 261 13.01 -11.47 7.02
N LEU A 262 12.72 -12.35 7.98
CA LEU A 262 11.57 -13.24 7.90
C LEU A 262 10.46 -12.78 8.85
N TYR A 263 9.28 -12.47 8.30
CA TYR A 263 8.06 -12.10 9.02
C TYR A 263 7.08 -13.27 9.05
N ILE A 264 6.44 -13.49 10.19
CA ILE A 264 5.51 -14.62 10.38
C ILE A 264 4.06 -14.14 10.32
N TYR A 265 3.23 -14.76 9.46
CA TYR A 265 1.81 -14.41 9.32
C TYR A 265 0.87 -15.59 9.58
N THR A 266 -0.35 -15.39 10.08
CA THR A 266 -0.85 -14.20 10.77
C THR A 266 -0.78 -14.50 12.25
N VAL A 267 -0.17 -13.63 13.02
CA VAL A 267 0.05 -13.84 14.45
C VAL A 267 -0.65 -12.74 15.23
N ASN A 268 -1.70 -13.10 15.99
CA ASN A 268 -2.51 -12.18 16.79
C ASN A 268 -2.33 -12.36 18.31
N ASP A 269 -1.66 -13.44 18.71
CA ASP A 269 -1.35 -13.70 20.09
C ASP A 269 -0.02 -13.05 20.49
N LEU A 270 -0.04 -12.19 21.50
CA LEU A 270 1.12 -11.42 21.92
C LEU A 270 2.27 -12.29 22.46
N ASP A 271 1.92 -13.34 23.21
CA ASP A 271 2.95 -14.21 23.78
C ASP A 271 3.61 -15.05 22.69
N ALA A 272 2.83 -15.54 21.72
CA ALA A 272 3.37 -16.22 20.53
C ALA A 272 4.26 -15.26 19.71
N ALA A 273 3.82 -14.02 19.46
CA ALA A 273 4.58 -13.02 18.73
C ALA A 273 5.95 -12.76 19.38
N ARG A 274 5.96 -12.57 20.68
CA ARG A 274 7.19 -12.37 21.48
C ARG A 274 8.10 -13.60 21.46
N GLU A 275 7.53 -14.81 21.48
CA GLU A 275 8.30 -16.04 21.38
C GLU A 275 8.99 -16.17 20.01
N TYR A 276 8.28 -15.88 18.92
CA TYR A 276 8.88 -15.83 17.57
C TYR A 276 10.02 -14.80 17.48
N ARG A 277 9.81 -13.61 18.04
CA ARG A 277 10.86 -12.57 18.07
C ARG A 277 12.10 -13.04 18.86
N LYS A 278 11.94 -13.71 20.00
CA LYS A 278 13.06 -14.29 20.78
C LYS A 278 13.83 -15.34 20.01
N LYS A 279 13.16 -16.06 19.11
CA LYS A 279 13.75 -17.11 18.28
C LYS A 279 14.32 -16.59 16.95
N GLY A 280 14.38 -15.28 16.76
CA GLY A 280 15.04 -14.65 15.64
C GLY A 280 14.14 -14.12 14.53
N ALA A 281 12.81 -14.34 14.59
CA ALA A 281 11.91 -13.75 13.59
C ALA A 281 12.11 -12.24 13.52
N ALA A 282 12.19 -11.67 12.31
CA ALA A 282 12.35 -10.24 12.10
C ALA A 282 11.14 -9.45 12.55
N GLY A 283 9.95 -10.04 12.43
CA GLY A 283 8.69 -9.45 12.83
C GLY A 283 7.51 -10.38 12.57
N ILE A 284 6.32 -9.81 12.67
CA ILE A 284 5.07 -10.52 12.44
C ILE A 284 4.15 -9.71 11.51
N CYS A 285 3.27 -10.42 10.81
CA CYS A 285 2.10 -9.83 10.18
C CYS A 285 0.90 -10.13 11.09
N SER A 286 0.20 -9.08 11.55
CA SER A 286 -0.86 -9.18 12.56
C SER A 286 -2.05 -8.29 12.23
N ASP A 287 -3.25 -8.74 12.64
CA ASP A 287 -4.44 -7.90 12.56
C ASP A 287 -4.45 -6.78 13.62
N TYR A 288 -3.72 -6.97 14.76
CA TYR A 288 -3.89 -6.11 15.93
C TYR A 288 -2.62 -5.64 16.61
N LEU A 289 -1.52 -6.41 16.50
CA LEU A 289 -0.29 -6.12 17.22
C LEU A 289 0.53 -5.05 16.52
N LEU A 290 1.21 -4.23 17.32
CA LEU A 290 2.04 -3.11 16.90
C LEU A 290 3.50 -3.32 17.33
N ASP A 291 4.44 -2.59 16.74
CA ASP A 291 5.86 -2.62 17.12
C ASP A 291 6.04 -2.38 18.62
N THR A 292 5.25 -1.46 19.20
CA THR A 292 5.29 -1.16 20.64
C THR A 292 4.85 -2.32 21.54
N ASP A 293 4.08 -3.29 21.02
CA ASP A 293 3.68 -4.48 21.77
C ASP A 293 4.80 -5.51 21.82
N LEU A 294 5.68 -5.50 20.81
CA LEU A 294 6.81 -6.42 20.70
C LEU A 294 8.04 -5.95 21.46
N ASP A 295 8.08 -4.68 21.88
CA ASP A 295 9.16 -4.10 22.67
C ASP A 295 9.20 -4.73 24.07
N PHE A 296 10.24 -5.52 24.37
CA PHE A 296 10.40 -6.25 25.62
C PHE A 296 10.66 -5.35 26.84
N ASP A 297 11.15 -4.12 26.61
CA ASP A 297 11.53 -3.19 27.68
C ASP A 297 10.33 -2.36 28.18
N LYS A 298 9.25 -2.29 27.44
CA LYS A 298 8.01 -1.62 27.86
C LYS A 298 7.06 -2.62 28.47
N LYS A 299 6.92 -2.59 29.80
CA LYS A 299 5.88 -3.33 30.53
C LYS A 299 4.52 -2.97 29.93
N GLY A 300 3.84 -3.98 29.36
CA GLY A 300 2.64 -3.84 28.58
C GLY A 300 1.59 -2.93 29.22
N ILE A 301 1.26 -1.88 28.51
CA ILE A 301 0.01 -1.16 28.67
C ILE A 301 -1.04 -2.03 28.00
N LYS A 302 -1.87 -2.72 28.80
CA LYS A 302 -3.05 -3.41 28.28
C LYS A 302 -3.98 -2.34 27.71
N ILE A 303 -4.00 -2.19 26.38
CA ILE A 303 -5.02 -1.41 25.71
C ILE A 303 -6.25 -2.30 25.66
N ASN A 304 -7.25 -2.00 26.50
CA ASN A 304 -8.56 -2.64 26.41
C ASN A 304 -9.26 -2.08 25.19
N TYR A 305 -9.44 -2.92 24.18
CA TYR A 305 -10.28 -2.65 23.01
C TYR A 305 -11.77 -2.83 23.34
N GLU A 306 -12.25 -2.17 24.41
CA GLU A 306 -13.68 -2.04 24.68
C GLU A 306 -14.14 -0.65 24.20
N ASN A 307 -14.80 -0.63 23.02
CA ASN A 307 -16.04 0.07 22.65
C ASN A 307 -16.17 0.25 21.11
#